data_8bce61e6fe41f7f3a97908c54e183261
#
_entry.id   8bce61e6fe41f7f3a97908c54e183261
#
_cell.length_a   1.000
_cell.length_b   1.000
_cell.length_c   1.000
_cell.angle_alpha   90.00
_cell.angle_beta   90.00
_cell.angle_gamma   90.00
#
_symmetry.space_group_name_H-M   'P 1'
#
loop_
_entity.id
_entity.type
_entity.pdbx_description
1 polymer ?
#
loop_
_entity_poly.entity_id
_entity_poly.type
_entity_poly.pdbx_seq_one_letter_code
_entity_poly.pdbx_strand_id
1 'polypeptide(L)'
;DTLLQRVKNESLIYAVPGHPMLAEKTVQLLLQQTEYEVTVLGGQSYLDDLFTSLKIDPIDGFQFIDGTSFERRQLDYRSHLIFCQVYDQFIASDVKIALLEDLPPHYPVTIIDAAGSERERIETVALETLDHSFIQSNLTSVYVPPVQSYELNHHFYRLKEVIQTLRGPNGCPWDRKQTHESLREYALEEVYELIEAIHLEDDELIVEELGDLLLQVMLHSQIGEDAGYFTIDDVIGTLTNKMIYRHPHVFGDNMIESMSDLTKKWEQLKQK
;
A
#
# COMPACT_ATOMS: atom_id res chain seq x y z
N ASP A 1 -1.25 33.62 -5.48
CA ASP A 1 -0.73 34.96 -5.82
C ASP A 1 -1.65 36.08 -5.30
N THR A 2 -2.95 36.02 -5.48
CA THR A 2 -3.89 37.09 -5.05
C THR A 2 -3.86 37.31 -3.53
N LEU A 3 -3.81 36.26 -2.72
CA LEU A 3 -3.73 36.36 -1.26
C LEU A 3 -2.42 37.01 -0.83
N LEU A 4 -1.27 36.63 -1.39
CA LEU A 4 0.05 37.17 -1.08
C LEU A 4 0.15 38.66 -1.47
N GLN A 5 -0.54 39.11 -2.53
CA GLN A 5 -0.60 40.54 -2.89
C GLN A 5 -1.39 41.37 -1.88
N ARG A 6 -2.47 40.82 -1.32
CA ARG A 6 -3.29 41.53 -0.32
C ARG A 6 -2.60 41.66 1.02
N VAL A 7 -1.93 40.59 1.48
CA VAL A 7 -1.21 40.57 2.78
C VAL A 7 -0.13 41.67 2.87
N LYS A 8 0.39 42.18 1.75
CA LYS A 8 1.38 43.31 1.77
C LYS A 8 0.90 44.56 2.52
N ASN A 9 -0.37 44.76 2.58
CA ASN A 9 -0.97 46.00 3.11
C ASN A 9 -1.85 45.79 4.35
N GLU A 10 -2.25 44.57 4.66
CA GLU A 10 -3.19 44.26 5.73
C GLU A 10 -3.08 42.80 6.21
N SER A 11 -3.47 42.53 7.46
CA SER A 11 -3.65 41.17 7.93
C SER A 11 -4.88 40.55 7.27
N LEU A 12 -4.74 39.30 6.81
CA LEU A 12 -5.78 38.57 6.08
C LEU A 12 -6.23 37.33 6.85
N ILE A 13 -7.52 37.10 6.90
CA ILE A 13 -8.10 35.83 7.33
C ILE A 13 -8.57 35.09 6.09
N TYR A 14 -8.02 33.90 5.86
CA TYR A 14 -8.45 32.97 4.82
C TYR A 14 -9.29 31.85 5.44
N ALA A 15 -10.60 31.89 5.24
CA ALA A 15 -11.52 30.90 5.77
C ALA A 15 -11.74 29.78 4.75
N VAL A 16 -11.72 28.54 5.22
CA VAL A 16 -11.98 27.33 4.45
C VAL A 16 -13.10 26.51 5.09
N PRO A 17 -13.85 25.71 4.35
CA PRO A 17 -14.82 24.80 4.93
C PRO A 17 -14.11 23.66 5.66
N GLY A 18 -14.47 23.42 6.92
CA GLY A 18 -13.88 22.36 7.73
C GLY A 18 -12.47 22.66 8.28
N HIS A 19 -11.67 21.64 8.45
CA HIS A 19 -10.33 21.77 9.03
C HIS A 19 -9.30 22.24 8.00
N PRO A 20 -8.55 23.33 8.25
CA PRO A 20 -7.64 23.95 7.27
C PRO A 20 -6.54 23.05 6.74
N MET A 21 -6.15 22.00 7.49
CA MET A 21 -5.11 21.06 7.09
C MET A 21 -5.64 19.87 6.28
N LEU A 22 -6.95 19.77 6.07
CA LEU A 22 -7.57 18.64 5.42
C LEU A 22 -7.94 18.96 3.97
N ALA A 23 -7.24 18.34 3.02
CA ALA A 23 -7.47 18.47 1.57
C ALA A 23 -7.47 19.91 1.01
N GLU A 24 -6.81 20.87 1.70
CA GLU A 24 -6.75 22.29 1.36
C GLU A 24 -5.39 22.68 0.74
N LYS A 25 -5.28 22.53 -0.57
CA LYS A 25 -4.04 22.84 -1.31
C LYS A 25 -3.57 24.28 -1.12
N THR A 26 -4.49 25.25 -1.03
CA THR A 26 -4.15 26.66 -0.82
C THR A 26 -3.47 26.89 0.52
N VAL A 27 -3.93 26.24 1.58
CA VAL A 27 -3.30 26.31 2.91
C VAL A 27 -1.90 25.73 2.89
N GLN A 28 -1.70 24.59 2.23
CA GLN A 28 -0.36 23.99 2.06
C GLN A 28 0.60 24.93 1.34
N LEU A 29 0.16 25.59 0.28
CA LEU A 29 0.96 26.58 -0.46
C LEU A 29 1.29 27.81 0.39
N LEU A 30 0.35 28.25 1.23
CA LEU A 30 0.60 29.38 2.15
C LEU A 30 1.62 29.01 3.24
N LEU A 31 1.64 27.79 3.71
CA LEU A 31 2.61 27.30 4.70
C LEU A 31 4.03 27.10 4.13
N GLN A 32 4.14 26.83 2.83
CA GLN A 32 5.43 26.65 2.15
C GLN A 32 6.17 27.96 1.85
N GLN A 33 5.45 29.07 1.79
CA GLN A 33 6.06 30.38 1.56
C GLN A 33 6.73 30.90 2.85
N THR A 34 7.75 31.75 2.72
CA THR A 34 8.54 32.30 3.84
C THR A 34 8.45 33.81 3.99
N GLU A 35 7.65 34.47 3.13
CA GLU A 35 7.56 35.93 3.12
C GLU A 35 6.67 36.48 4.25
N TYR A 36 5.68 35.70 4.70
CA TYR A 36 4.70 36.11 5.70
C TYR A 36 4.50 35.02 6.75
N GLU A 37 4.22 35.45 7.97
CA GLU A 37 3.82 34.54 9.05
C GLU A 37 2.39 34.03 8.81
N VAL A 38 2.21 32.71 8.87
CA VAL A 38 0.91 32.05 8.72
C VAL A 38 0.58 31.30 9.98
N THR A 39 -0.53 31.69 10.62
CA THR A 39 -1.08 30.99 11.79
C THR A 39 -2.29 30.18 11.34
N VAL A 40 -2.26 28.87 11.52
CA VAL A 40 -3.40 27.99 11.25
C VAL A 40 -4.25 27.86 12.51
N LEU A 41 -5.52 28.25 12.40
CA LEU A 41 -6.52 28.03 13.44
C LEU A 41 -7.23 26.71 13.11
N GLY A 42 -7.19 25.73 14.04
CA GLY A 42 -7.85 24.45 13.88
C GLY A 42 -9.37 24.59 13.78
N GLY A 43 -10.01 23.58 13.25
CA GLY A 43 -11.46 23.48 13.10
C GLY A 43 -11.93 22.03 13.23
N GLN A 44 -13.23 21.81 13.24
CA GLN A 44 -13.82 20.49 13.17
C GLN A 44 -13.59 19.89 11.78
N SER A 45 -13.21 18.63 11.75
CA SER A 45 -13.04 17.87 10.50
C SER A 45 -14.32 17.09 10.18
N TYR A 46 -14.66 16.96 8.90
CA TYR A 46 -15.75 16.04 8.51
C TYR A 46 -15.41 14.56 8.80
N LEU A 47 -14.14 14.25 9.10
CA LEU A 47 -13.74 12.91 9.57
C LEU A 47 -14.40 12.54 10.89
N ASP A 48 -14.63 13.50 11.79
CA ASP A 48 -15.31 13.25 13.08
C ASP A 48 -16.76 12.79 12.85
N ASP A 49 -17.45 13.45 11.92
CA ASP A 49 -18.79 13.07 11.51
C ASP A 49 -18.80 11.74 10.77
N LEU A 50 -17.81 11.50 9.92
CA LEU A 50 -17.67 10.27 9.15
C LEU A 50 -17.40 9.06 10.04
N PHE A 51 -16.53 9.16 11.04
CA PHE A 51 -16.31 8.11 12.03
C PHE A 51 -17.59 7.81 12.82
N THR A 52 -18.34 8.85 13.17
CA THR A 52 -19.62 8.71 13.89
C THR A 52 -20.66 8.00 13.02
N SER A 53 -20.80 8.40 11.75
CA SER A 53 -21.77 7.83 10.81
C SER A 53 -21.43 6.38 10.46
N LEU A 54 -20.16 6.05 10.30
CA LEU A 54 -19.67 4.71 10.06
C LEU A 54 -19.57 3.84 11.31
N LYS A 55 -19.64 4.45 12.51
CA LYS A 55 -19.50 3.77 13.82
C LYS A 55 -18.17 3.03 13.95
N ILE A 56 -17.10 3.66 13.51
CA ILE A 56 -15.74 3.12 13.58
C ILE A 56 -14.92 3.89 14.60
N ASP A 57 -14.03 3.20 15.30
CA ASP A 57 -13.06 3.83 16.21
C ASP A 57 -11.74 4.03 15.42
N PRO A 58 -11.31 5.28 15.20
CA PRO A 58 -10.06 5.54 14.47
C PRO A 58 -8.80 4.97 15.14
N ILE A 59 -8.86 4.54 16.41
CA ILE A 59 -7.75 3.87 17.09
C ILE A 59 -7.43 2.49 16.50
N ASP A 60 -8.40 1.85 15.86
CA ASP A 60 -8.21 0.57 15.16
C ASP A 60 -7.38 0.73 13.87
N GLY A 61 -7.01 1.96 13.55
CA GLY A 61 -6.23 2.33 12.37
C GLY A 61 -7.11 2.63 11.16
N PHE A 62 -6.76 3.70 10.46
CA PHE A 62 -7.41 4.05 9.21
C PHE A 62 -6.42 4.71 8.24
N GLN A 63 -6.70 4.58 6.95
CA GLN A 63 -6.07 5.35 5.89
C GLN A 63 -7.08 6.31 5.28
N PHE A 64 -6.68 7.58 5.20
CA PHE A 64 -7.42 8.62 4.50
C PHE A 64 -6.77 8.87 3.16
N ILE A 65 -7.50 8.60 2.07
CA ILE A 65 -6.95 8.42 0.73
C ILE A 65 -7.65 9.39 -0.22
N ASP A 66 -6.87 10.12 -1.01
CA ASP A 66 -7.41 10.94 -2.10
C ASP A 66 -7.81 10.02 -3.26
N GLY A 67 -9.11 9.87 -3.50
CA GLY A 67 -9.66 9.02 -4.56
C GLY A 67 -9.25 9.46 -5.97
N THR A 68 -8.82 10.70 -6.14
CA THR A 68 -8.35 11.23 -7.45
C THR A 68 -6.88 10.92 -7.75
N SER A 69 -6.12 10.50 -6.74
CA SER A 69 -4.67 10.30 -6.86
C SER A 69 -4.15 9.37 -5.77
N PHE A 70 -4.21 8.07 -6.01
CA PHE A 70 -3.69 7.07 -5.09
C PHE A 70 -2.99 5.93 -5.84
N GLU A 71 -2.14 5.22 -5.13
CA GLU A 71 -1.49 4.01 -5.64
C GLU A 71 -2.02 2.78 -4.90
N ARG A 72 -2.54 1.78 -5.62
CA ARG A 72 -3.09 0.54 -5.05
C ARG A 72 -2.12 -0.13 -4.06
N ARG A 73 -0.82 -0.15 -4.38
CA ARG A 73 0.22 -0.80 -3.55
C ARG A 73 0.43 -0.15 -2.17
N GLN A 74 -0.12 1.05 -1.95
CA GLN A 74 -0.03 1.76 -0.68
C GLN A 74 -1.25 1.50 0.22
N LEU A 75 -2.25 0.75 -0.26
CA LEU A 75 -3.45 0.42 0.51
C LEU A 75 -3.13 -0.65 1.55
N ASP A 76 -3.40 -0.34 2.82
CA ASP A 76 -3.34 -1.31 3.92
C ASP A 76 -4.74 -1.81 4.27
N TYR A 77 -5.12 -2.91 3.68
CA TYR A 77 -6.44 -3.53 3.86
C TYR A 77 -6.71 -4.03 5.29
N ARG A 78 -5.75 -4.02 6.18
CA ARG A 78 -5.94 -4.33 7.61
C ARG A 78 -6.56 -3.17 8.39
N SER A 79 -6.51 -1.97 7.82
CA SER A 79 -7.07 -0.73 8.36
C SER A 79 -8.39 -0.38 7.67
N HIS A 80 -9.15 0.53 8.28
CA HIS A 80 -10.27 1.18 7.63
C HIS A 80 -9.77 2.06 6.48
N LEU A 81 -10.22 1.82 5.23
CA LEU A 81 -9.86 2.68 4.10
C LEU A 81 -11.00 3.66 3.82
N ILE A 82 -10.66 4.93 3.77
CA ILE A 82 -11.60 6.03 3.50
C ILE A 82 -11.09 6.80 2.29
N PHE A 83 -11.71 6.57 1.14
CA PHE A 83 -11.45 7.33 -0.07
C PHE A 83 -12.29 8.61 -0.05
N CYS A 84 -11.64 9.75 0.02
CA CYS A 84 -12.28 11.06 -0.12
C CYS A 84 -12.23 11.54 -1.56
N GLN A 85 -12.94 12.65 -1.84
CA GLN A 85 -13.00 13.27 -3.16
C GLN A 85 -13.51 12.35 -4.29
N VAL A 86 -14.35 11.39 -3.95
CA VAL A 86 -15.00 10.52 -4.94
C VAL A 86 -16.27 11.23 -5.42
N TYR A 87 -16.11 12.30 -6.20
CA TYR A 87 -17.21 13.20 -6.56
C TYR A 87 -17.90 12.85 -7.87
N ASP A 88 -17.37 11.90 -8.65
CA ASP A 88 -17.99 11.44 -9.89
C ASP A 88 -17.83 9.93 -10.10
N GLN A 89 -18.55 9.45 -11.10
CA GLN A 89 -18.58 8.01 -11.45
C GLN A 89 -17.22 7.49 -11.95
N PHE A 90 -16.41 8.32 -12.60
CA PHE A 90 -15.11 7.88 -13.14
C PHE A 90 -14.14 7.61 -12.00
N ILE A 91 -14.08 8.50 -11.00
CA ILE A 91 -13.26 8.31 -9.80
C ILE A 91 -13.75 7.08 -9.02
N ALA A 92 -15.08 6.91 -8.88
CA ALA A 92 -15.65 5.71 -8.26
C ALA A 92 -15.25 4.44 -9.02
N SER A 93 -15.20 4.50 -10.36
CA SER A 93 -14.75 3.38 -11.20
C SER A 93 -13.26 3.10 -11.03
N ASP A 94 -12.40 4.13 -10.95
CA ASP A 94 -10.97 3.97 -10.71
C ASP A 94 -10.70 3.32 -9.35
N VAL A 95 -11.41 3.77 -8.30
CA VAL A 95 -11.35 3.14 -6.96
C VAL A 95 -11.82 1.69 -7.04
N LYS A 96 -12.94 1.41 -7.69
CA LYS A 96 -13.47 0.05 -7.89
C LYS A 96 -12.45 -0.86 -8.57
N ILE A 97 -11.89 -0.44 -9.71
CA ILE A 97 -10.94 -1.24 -10.49
C ILE A 97 -9.71 -1.56 -9.65
N ALA A 98 -9.17 -0.58 -8.93
CA ALA A 98 -8.01 -0.79 -8.07
C ALA A 98 -8.29 -1.79 -6.94
N LEU A 99 -9.47 -1.72 -6.33
CA LEU A 99 -9.87 -2.61 -5.24
C LEU A 99 -10.18 -4.04 -5.73
N LEU A 100 -10.72 -4.19 -6.95
CA LEU A 100 -11.03 -5.52 -7.55
C LEU A 100 -9.78 -6.35 -7.86
N GLU A 101 -8.60 -5.75 -7.92
CA GLU A 101 -7.34 -6.47 -8.05
C GLU A 101 -6.98 -7.27 -6.79
N ASP A 102 -7.50 -6.85 -5.62
CA ASP A 102 -7.16 -7.43 -4.32
C ASP A 102 -8.37 -8.03 -3.58
N LEU A 103 -9.58 -7.58 -3.91
CA LEU A 103 -10.80 -7.96 -3.19
C LEU A 103 -11.83 -8.63 -4.12
N PRO A 104 -12.63 -9.54 -3.59
CA PRO A 104 -13.66 -10.21 -4.40
C PRO A 104 -14.77 -9.23 -4.85
N PRO A 105 -15.39 -9.45 -6.02
CA PRO A 105 -16.42 -8.55 -6.59
C PRO A 105 -17.58 -8.23 -5.64
N HIS A 106 -17.95 -9.18 -4.79
CA HIS A 106 -19.06 -9.05 -3.83
C HIS A 106 -18.64 -8.41 -2.50
N TYR A 107 -17.38 -7.98 -2.34
CA TYR A 107 -16.89 -7.35 -1.10
C TYR A 107 -17.74 -6.11 -0.77
N PRO A 108 -18.23 -5.96 0.49
CA PRO A 108 -19.08 -4.82 0.85
C PRO A 108 -18.25 -3.54 0.98
N VAL A 109 -18.64 -2.52 0.23
CA VAL A 109 -18.10 -1.17 0.35
C VAL A 109 -19.23 -0.20 0.63
N THR A 110 -18.96 0.89 1.35
CA THR A 110 -20.00 1.83 1.74
C THR A 110 -19.75 3.20 1.10
N ILE A 111 -20.75 3.70 0.39
CA ILE A 111 -20.78 5.05 -0.16
C ILE A 111 -21.40 5.95 0.91
N ILE A 112 -20.73 7.05 1.24
CA ILE A 112 -21.20 8.03 2.21
C ILE A 112 -21.19 9.38 1.54
N ASP A 113 -22.35 10.02 1.49
CA ASP A 113 -22.50 11.39 0.98
C ASP A 113 -22.93 12.32 2.10
N ALA A 114 -22.29 13.49 2.20
CA ALA A 114 -22.60 14.56 3.13
C ALA A 114 -22.68 14.11 4.61
N ALA A 115 -21.70 13.29 5.06
CA ALA A 115 -21.61 12.78 6.42
C ALA A 115 -21.88 13.87 7.48
N GLY A 116 -22.67 13.54 8.51
CA GLY A 116 -23.02 14.42 9.63
C GLY A 116 -24.01 15.56 9.30
N SER A 117 -24.51 15.65 8.07
CA SER A 117 -25.48 16.66 7.67
C SER A 117 -26.91 16.11 7.61
N GLU A 118 -27.91 17.01 7.56
CA GLU A 118 -29.32 16.60 7.32
C GLU A 118 -29.53 15.89 5.97
N ARG A 119 -28.56 15.95 5.06
CA ARG A 119 -28.59 15.30 3.74
C ARG A 119 -27.76 14.03 3.68
N GLU A 120 -27.27 13.57 4.82
CA GLU A 120 -26.47 12.36 4.90
C GLU A 120 -27.15 11.18 4.21
N ARG A 121 -26.38 10.47 3.39
CA ARG A 121 -26.78 9.22 2.75
C ARG A 121 -25.68 8.21 2.95
N ILE A 122 -26.03 7.02 3.39
CA ILE A 122 -25.13 5.90 3.59
C ILE A 122 -25.72 4.70 2.89
N GLU A 123 -24.98 4.14 1.95
CA GLU A 123 -25.39 2.97 1.18
C GLU A 123 -24.24 1.97 1.09
N THR A 124 -24.46 0.74 1.50
CA THR A 124 -23.50 -0.36 1.34
C THR A 124 -23.85 -1.16 0.10
N VAL A 125 -22.88 -1.29 -0.80
CA VAL A 125 -23.04 -1.98 -2.08
C VAL A 125 -21.95 -3.03 -2.26
N ALA A 126 -22.13 -3.98 -3.19
CA ALA A 126 -21.06 -4.85 -3.63
C ALA A 126 -20.01 -4.02 -4.42
N LEU A 127 -18.72 -4.32 -4.22
CA LEU A 127 -17.61 -3.61 -4.86
C LEU A 127 -17.80 -3.50 -6.39
N GLU A 128 -18.21 -4.57 -7.05
CA GLU A 128 -18.44 -4.59 -8.50
C GLU A 128 -19.49 -3.58 -8.98
N THR A 129 -20.38 -3.15 -8.07
CA THR A 129 -21.46 -2.20 -8.40
C THR A 129 -21.20 -0.77 -7.91
N LEU A 130 -20.04 -0.50 -7.35
CA LEU A 130 -19.70 0.78 -6.71
C LEU A 130 -20.01 2.00 -7.58
N ASP A 131 -19.76 1.92 -8.87
CA ASP A 131 -19.94 3.02 -9.83
C ASP A 131 -21.30 3.01 -10.58
N HIS A 132 -22.16 2.00 -10.34
CA HIS A 132 -23.42 1.86 -11.12
C HIS A 132 -24.49 2.89 -10.77
N SER A 133 -24.66 3.21 -9.51
CA SER A 133 -25.68 4.14 -9.01
C SER A 133 -25.08 5.32 -8.27
N PHE A 134 -23.90 5.75 -8.70
CA PHE A 134 -23.12 6.75 -8.00
C PHE A 134 -23.76 8.13 -8.08
N ILE A 135 -23.99 8.75 -6.92
CA ILE A 135 -24.50 10.13 -6.84
C ILE A 135 -23.33 11.08 -6.98
N GLN A 136 -23.36 11.93 -8.01
CA GLN A 136 -22.34 12.95 -8.19
C GLN A 136 -22.47 14.05 -7.11
N SER A 137 -21.54 14.07 -6.17
CA SER A 137 -21.48 15.04 -5.09
C SER A 137 -20.05 15.28 -4.64
N ASN A 138 -19.69 16.54 -4.43
CA ASN A 138 -18.37 16.90 -3.89
C ASN A 138 -18.16 16.46 -2.41
N LEU A 139 -19.19 15.89 -1.79
CA LEU A 139 -19.19 15.46 -0.39
C LEU A 139 -19.16 13.94 -0.24
N THR A 140 -18.93 13.21 -1.35
CA THR A 140 -18.96 11.75 -1.34
C THR A 140 -17.61 11.17 -0.98
N SER A 141 -17.65 10.18 -0.09
CA SER A 141 -16.54 9.31 0.28
C SER A 141 -16.93 7.86 0.09
N VAL A 142 -15.93 7.00 -0.14
CA VAL A 142 -16.10 5.54 -0.19
C VAL A 142 -15.33 4.93 0.97
N TYR A 143 -15.98 4.09 1.72
CA TYR A 143 -15.41 3.38 2.85
C TYR A 143 -15.30 1.89 2.55
N VAL A 144 -14.12 1.33 2.86
CA VAL A 144 -13.84 -0.11 2.81
C VAL A 144 -13.49 -0.56 4.23
N PRO A 145 -14.26 -1.49 4.82
CA PRO A 145 -13.94 -2.01 6.15
C PRO A 145 -12.66 -2.84 6.12
N PRO A 146 -12.00 -3.05 7.29
CA PRO A 146 -10.85 -3.94 7.39
C PRO A 146 -11.15 -5.33 6.83
N VAL A 147 -10.25 -5.80 5.98
CA VAL A 147 -10.42 -7.05 5.23
C VAL A 147 -9.96 -8.23 6.07
N GLN A 148 -10.72 -9.32 6.02
CA GLN A 148 -10.36 -10.53 6.75
C GLN A 148 -9.08 -11.16 6.17
N SER A 149 -8.22 -11.67 7.05
CA SER A 149 -6.90 -12.17 6.66
C SER A 149 -6.92 -13.23 5.56
N TYR A 150 -7.96 -14.05 5.47
CA TYR A 150 -8.07 -15.11 4.45
C TYR A 150 -8.33 -14.56 3.03
N GLU A 151 -8.89 -13.36 2.89
CA GLU A 151 -9.08 -12.67 1.60
C GLU A 151 -7.75 -12.09 1.08
N LEU A 152 -6.74 -11.97 1.94
CA LEU A 152 -5.47 -11.29 1.68
C LEU A 152 -4.29 -12.27 1.54
N ASN A 153 -4.57 -13.55 1.21
CA ASN A 153 -3.53 -14.58 1.11
C ASN A 153 -2.48 -14.29 0.02
N HIS A 154 -2.79 -13.44 -0.95
CA HIS A 154 -1.88 -12.99 -2.00
C HIS A 154 -0.96 -11.82 -1.57
N HIS A 155 -1.10 -11.30 -0.34
CA HIS A 155 -0.24 -10.24 0.18
C HIS A 155 0.99 -10.80 0.91
N PHE A 156 2.15 -10.19 0.65
CA PHE A 156 3.43 -10.63 1.24
C PHE A 156 3.42 -10.63 2.77
N TYR A 157 2.81 -9.62 3.41
CA TYR A 157 2.70 -9.58 4.87
C TYR A 157 1.89 -10.76 5.43
N ARG A 158 0.89 -11.23 4.67
CA ARG A 158 0.09 -12.39 5.07
C ARG A 158 0.92 -13.67 5.00
N LEU A 159 1.73 -13.84 3.97
CA LEU A 159 2.68 -14.94 3.91
C LEU A 159 3.64 -14.92 5.10
N LYS A 160 4.18 -13.74 5.47
CA LYS A 160 5.04 -13.58 6.65
C LYS A 160 4.33 -14.06 7.93
N GLU A 161 3.08 -13.65 8.17
CA GLU A 161 2.28 -14.10 9.32
C GLU A 161 2.06 -15.62 9.33
N VAL A 162 1.79 -16.23 8.16
CA VAL A 162 1.61 -17.68 8.03
C VAL A 162 2.89 -18.41 8.44
N ILE A 163 4.04 -18.01 7.93
CA ILE A 163 5.34 -18.64 8.26
C ILE A 163 5.67 -18.47 9.74
N GLN A 164 5.46 -17.28 10.31
CA GLN A 164 5.63 -17.05 11.75
C GLN A 164 4.71 -17.95 12.58
N THR A 165 3.48 -18.15 12.14
CA THR A 165 2.52 -19.03 12.82
C THR A 165 2.97 -20.50 12.75
N LEU A 166 3.43 -20.97 11.58
CA LEU A 166 3.92 -22.34 11.39
C LEU A 166 5.12 -22.68 12.30
N ARG A 167 6.02 -21.73 12.50
CA ARG A 167 7.18 -21.90 13.38
C ARG A 167 6.95 -21.46 14.83
N GLY A 168 5.80 -20.86 15.11
CA GLY A 168 5.42 -20.39 16.44
C GLY A 168 5.22 -21.53 17.47
N PRO A 169 5.01 -21.19 18.76
CA PRO A 169 4.92 -22.18 19.85
C PRO A 169 3.86 -23.27 19.64
N ASN A 170 2.76 -22.93 18.99
CA ASN A 170 1.64 -23.83 18.67
C ASN A 170 1.60 -24.22 17.18
N GLY A 171 2.68 -23.95 16.44
CA GLY A 171 2.76 -24.19 15.01
C GLY A 171 3.07 -25.64 14.65
N CYS A 172 3.44 -25.86 13.40
CA CYS A 172 3.71 -27.18 12.85
C CYS A 172 5.00 -27.78 13.45
N PRO A 173 4.95 -29.00 14.02
CA PRO A 173 6.14 -29.65 14.58
C PRO A 173 7.25 -29.90 13.56
N TRP A 174 6.91 -30.07 12.28
CA TRP A 174 7.88 -30.27 11.22
C TRP A 174 8.63 -28.95 10.92
N ASP A 175 7.91 -27.85 10.68
CA ASP A 175 8.49 -26.53 10.40
C ASP A 175 9.37 -26.04 11.55
N ARG A 176 8.95 -26.25 12.78
CA ARG A 176 9.70 -25.87 14.00
C ARG A 176 11.04 -26.58 14.15
N LYS A 177 11.19 -27.79 13.61
CA LYS A 177 12.43 -28.59 13.67
C LYS A 177 13.41 -28.23 12.59
N GLN A 178 12.98 -27.51 11.54
CA GLN A 178 13.85 -27.18 10.43
C GLN A 178 14.97 -26.23 10.86
N THR A 179 16.14 -26.46 10.26
CA THR A 179 17.36 -25.65 10.39
C THR A 179 17.85 -25.24 9.02
N HIS A 180 18.77 -24.28 8.95
CA HIS A 180 19.42 -23.94 7.68
C HIS A 180 20.03 -25.16 6.98
N GLU A 181 20.59 -26.09 7.74
CA GLU A 181 21.22 -27.29 7.20
C GLU A 181 20.17 -28.29 6.66
N SER A 182 19.07 -28.53 7.41
CA SER A 182 18.04 -29.50 6.99
C SER A 182 17.28 -29.05 5.73
N LEU A 183 17.21 -27.75 5.45
CA LEU A 183 16.50 -27.20 4.29
C LEU A 183 17.36 -27.13 3.02
N ARG A 184 18.67 -27.46 3.08
CA ARG A 184 19.56 -27.34 1.92
C ARG A 184 19.15 -28.23 0.74
N GLU A 185 18.72 -29.44 1.01
CA GLU A 185 18.31 -30.39 -0.04
C GLU A 185 17.02 -29.93 -0.69
N TYR A 186 16.04 -29.46 0.08
CA TYR A 186 14.78 -28.89 -0.44
C TYR A 186 15.05 -27.68 -1.32
N ALA A 187 15.90 -26.74 -0.91
CA ALA A 187 16.22 -25.58 -1.72
C ALA A 187 16.85 -25.94 -3.08
N LEU A 188 17.58 -27.06 -3.17
CA LEU A 188 18.11 -27.56 -4.44
C LEU A 188 17.01 -28.23 -5.29
N GLU A 189 16.11 -28.98 -4.67
CA GLU A 189 14.97 -29.62 -5.31
C GLU A 189 14.10 -28.58 -6.02
N GLU A 190 13.65 -27.52 -5.30
CA GLU A 190 12.83 -26.45 -5.86
C GLU A 190 13.50 -25.73 -7.05
N VAL A 191 14.83 -25.56 -7.01
CA VAL A 191 15.58 -24.99 -8.15
C VAL A 191 15.50 -25.90 -9.38
N TYR A 192 15.61 -27.22 -9.21
CA TYR A 192 15.53 -28.16 -10.33
C TYR A 192 14.10 -28.25 -10.88
N GLU A 193 13.08 -28.24 -10.03
CA GLU A 193 11.68 -28.26 -10.41
C GLU A 193 11.30 -26.97 -11.19
N LEU A 194 11.77 -25.81 -10.74
CA LEU A 194 11.62 -24.57 -11.49
C LEU A 194 12.29 -24.63 -12.90
N ILE A 195 13.50 -25.23 -12.99
CA ILE A 195 14.17 -25.37 -14.28
C ILE A 195 13.36 -26.29 -15.21
N GLU A 196 12.77 -27.36 -14.68
CA GLU A 196 11.90 -28.24 -15.46
C GLU A 196 10.62 -27.54 -15.91
N ALA A 197 9.95 -26.81 -15.02
CA ALA A 197 8.77 -26.00 -15.35
C ALA A 197 9.06 -24.98 -16.47
N ILE A 198 10.22 -24.31 -16.43
CA ILE A 198 10.67 -23.39 -17.49
C ILE A 198 10.89 -24.14 -18.83
N HIS A 199 11.47 -25.35 -18.80
CA HIS A 199 11.67 -26.15 -20.01
C HIS A 199 10.36 -26.63 -20.65
N LEU A 200 9.33 -26.85 -19.80
CA LEU A 200 8.00 -27.24 -20.24
C LEU A 200 7.18 -26.05 -20.75
N GLU A 201 7.65 -24.81 -20.57
CA GLU A 201 6.93 -23.57 -20.86
C GLU A 201 5.55 -23.53 -20.20
N ASP A 202 5.44 -24.07 -18.98
CA ASP A 202 4.20 -24.17 -18.18
C ASP A 202 4.16 -23.09 -17.12
N ASP A 203 3.39 -22.05 -17.37
CA ASP A 203 3.28 -20.89 -16.48
C ASP A 203 2.67 -21.25 -15.10
N GLU A 204 1.77 -22.25 -15.03
CA GLU A 204 1.16 -22.67 -13.77
C GLU A 204 2.20 -23.37 -12.88
N LEU A 205 3.00 -24.27 -13.45
CA LEU A 205 4.13 -24.90 -12.75
C LEU A 205 5.21 -23.88 -12.37
N ILE A 206 5.54 -22.93 -13.25
CA ILE A 206 6.50 -21.86 -12.90
C ILE A 206 6.03 -21.06 -11.68
N VAL A 207 4.74 -20.76 -11.55
CA VAL A 207 4.17 -20.04 -10.39
C VAL A 207 4.29 -20.91 -9.13
N GLU A 208 4.01 -22.22 -9.21
CA GLU A 208 4.14 -23.17 -8.10
C GLU A 208 5.59 -23.21 -7.59
N GLU A 209 6.56 -23.48 -8.47
CA GLU A 209 7.97 -23.63 -8.09
C GLU A 209 8.62 -22.30 -7.62
N LEU A 210 8.19 -21.17 -8.15
CA LEU A 210 8.59 -19.87 -7.62
C LEU A 210 8.02 -19.66 -6.20
N GLY A 211 6.83 -20.17 -5.92
CA GLY A 211 6.24 -20.20 -4.59
C GLY A 211 7.07 -21.01 -3.61
N ASP A 212 7.53 -22.21 -4.02
CA ASP A 212 8.33 -23.10 -3.18
C ASP A 212 9.75 -22.56 -2.96
N LEU A 213 10.37 -21.95 -3.96
CA LEU A 213 11.60 -21.17 -3.75
C LEU A 213 11.41 -20.01 -2.77
N LEU A 214 10.30 -19.29 -2.87
CA LEU A 214 9.97 -18.22 -1.92
C LEU A 214 9.77 -18.79 -0.52
N LEU A 215 9.14 -19.97 -0.37
CA LEU A 215 8.99 -20.67 0.90
C LEU A 215 10.37 -20.94 1.54
N GLN A 216 11.37 -21.39 0.77
CA GLN A 216 12.73 -21.57 1.28
C GLN A 216 13.31 -20.25 1.82
N VAL A 217 13.16 -19.16 1.09
CA VAL A 217 13.60 -17.83 1.54
C VAL A 217 12.91 -17.44 2.86
N MET A 218 11.61 -17.64 2.95
CA MET A 218 10.81 -17.30 4.13
C MET A 218 11.17 -18.15 5.33
N LEU A 219 11.33 -19.49 5.17
CA LEU A 219 11.73 -20.39 6.25
C LEU A 219 13.12 -20.06 6.77
N HIS A 220 14.10 -19.86 5.89
CA HIS A 220 15.44 -19.45 6.27
C HIS A 220 15.45 -18.11 7.02
N SER A 221 14.62 -17.15 6.59
CA SER A 221 14.51 -15.87 7.26
C SER A 221 13.87 -16.00 8.65
N GLN A 222 12.85 -16.83 8.77
CA GLN A 222 12.21 -17.08 10.07
C GLN A 222 13.13 -17.83 11.03
N ILE A 223 13.95 -18.77 10.56
CA ILE A 223 14.99 -19.42 11.37
C ILE A 223 15.99 -18.39 11.90
N GLY A 224 16.40 -17.43 11.05
CA GLY A 224 17.27 -16.33 11.45
C GLY A 224 16.63 -15.41 12.50
N GLU A 225 15.35 -15.09 12.34
CA GLU A 225 14.58 -14.28 13.29
C GLU A 225 14.37 -14.99 14.62
N ASP A 226 14.02 -16.28 14.62
CA ASP A 226 13.89 -17.12 15.82
C ASP A 226 15.20 -17.17 16.62
N ALA A 227 16.35 -17.11 15.94
CA ALA A 227 17.68 -17.10 16.55
C ALA A 227 18.20 -15.68 16.89
N GLY A 228 17.48 -14.63 16.52
CA GLY A 228 17.83 -13.24 16.77
C GLY A 228 18.98 -12.68 15.90
N TYR A 229 19.24 -13.28 14.73
CA TYR A 229 20.34 -12.88 13.86
C TYR A 229 19.93 -11.95 12.73
N PHE A 230 18.85 -12.24 12.02
CA PHE A 230 18.34 -11.46 10.90
C PHE A 230 16.87 -11.82 10.61
N THR A 231 16.18 -10.96 9.87
CA THR A 231 14.78 -11.09 9.51
C THR A 231 14.60 -11.12 7.98
N ILE A 232 13.39 -11.40 7.51
CA ILE A 232 13.07 -11.25 6.08
C ILE A 232 13.25 -9.79 5.62
N ASP A 233 13.03 -8.81 6.50
CA ASP A 233 13.20 -7.39 6.15
C ASP A 233 14.68 -7.05 5.89
N ASP A 234 15.62 -7.70 6.59
CA ASP A 234 17.07 -7.58 6.33
C ASP A 234 17.44 -8.20 4.97
N VAL A 235 16.84 -9.33 4.62
CA VAL A 235 17.05 -9.99 3.32
C VAL A 235 16.55 -9.09 2.18
N ILE A 236 15.33 -8.56 2.32
CA ILE A 236 14.72 -7.63 1.35
C ILE A 236 15.58 -6.36 1.23
N GLY A 237 15.94 -5.75 2.35
CA GLY A 237 16.78 -4.54 2.37
C GLY A 237 18.13 -4.76 1.69
N THR A 238 18.79 -5.87 1.97
CA THR A 238 20.07 -6.24 1.34
C THR A 238 19.92 -6.40 -0.18
N LEU A 239 18.88 -7.10 -0.63
CA LEU A 239 18.60 -7.27 -2.05
C LEU A 239 18.27 -5.94 -2.73
N THR A 240 17.38 -5.15 -2.14
CA THR A 240 16.95 -3.84 -2.67
C THR A 240 18.12 -2.90 -2.83
N ASN A 241 18.94 -2.73 -1.78
CA ASN A 241 20.13 -1.88 -1.82
C ASN A 241 21.12 -2.35 -2.89
N LYS A 242 21.30 -3.67 -3.02
CA LYS A 242 22.16 -4.25 -4.06
C LYS A 242 21.62 -3.96 -5.47
N MET A 243 20.31 -4.04 -5.69
CA MET A 243 19.70 -3.75 -6.99
C MET A 243 19.81 -2.27 -7.35
N ILE A 244 19.51 -1.36 -6.43
CA ILE A 244 19.66 0.08 -6.62
C ILE A 244 21.13 0.43 -6.94
N TYR A 245 22.07 -0.09 -6.15
CA TYR A 245 23.50 0.14 -6.35
C TYR A 245 24.02 -0.35 -7.71
N ARG A 246 23.53 -1.52 -8.16
CA ARG A 246 23.95 -2.13 -9.44
C ARG A 246 23.26 -1.53 -10.67
N HIS A 247 22.24 -0.70 -10.48
CA HIS A 247 21.49 -0.07 -11.59
C HIS A 247 21.48 1.46 -11.49
N PRO A 248 22.68 2.11 -11.42
CA PRO A 248 22.77 3.57 -11.26
C PRO A 248 22.25 4.34 -12.48
N HIS A 249 21.97 3.67 -13.58
CA HIS A 249 21.34 4.22 -14.78
C HIS A 249 19.81 4.28 -14.69
N VAL A 250 19.21 3.56 -13.73
CA VAL A 250 17.77 3.58 -13.48
C VAL A 250 17.45 4.43 -12.25
N PHE A 251 18.27 4.30 -11.21
CA PHE A 251 18.03 4.91 -9.89
C PHE A 251 18.94 6.12 -9.58
N GLY A 252 19.79 6.54 -10.52
CA GLY A 252 20.70 7.67 -10.39
C GLY A 252 20.82 8.46 -11.69
N ASP A 253 21.79 9.39 -11.73
CA ASP A 253 21.98 10.31 -12.87
C ASP A 253 22.92 9.76 -13.97
N ASN A 254 23.32 8.50 -13.91
CA ASN A 254 24.28 7.92 -14.85
C ASN A 254 23.62 7.53 -16.15
N MET A 255 23.91 8.24 -17.23
CA MET A 255 23.51 7.84 -18.58
C MET A 255 24.34 6.64 -19.05
N ILE A 256 23.67 5.72 -19.76
CA ILE A 256 24.30 4.59 -20.47
C ILE A 256 24.17 4.84 -21.97
N GLU A 257 25.31 4.79 -22.65
CA GLU A 257 25.36 5.03 -24.11
C GLU A 257 25.18 3.72 -24.93
N SER A 258 25.50 2.56 -24.32
CA SER A 258 25.36 1.27 -24.99
C SER A 258 25.19 0.08 -24.03
N MET A 259 24.61 -1.04 -24.52
CA MET A 259 24.51 -2.30 -23.77
C MET A 259 25.88 -2.88 -23.39
N SER A 260 26.93 -2.65 -24.19
CA SER A 260 28.29 -3.11 -23.89
C SER A 260 28.90 -2.38 -22.69
N ASP A 261 28.57 -1.09 -22.52
CA ASP A 261 29.03 -0.30 -21.37
C ASP A 261 28.29 -0.69 -20.07
N LEU A 262 27.00 -1.07 -20.22
CA LEU A 262 26.22 -1.60 -19.12
C LEU A 262 26.86 -2.87 -18.55
N THR A 263 27.17 -3.83 -19.42
CA THR A 263 27.74 -5.13 -19.05
C THR A 263 29.09 -4.95 -18.34
N LYS A 264 29.98 -4.09 -18.86
CA LYS A 264 31.29 -3.81 -18.25
C LYS A 264 31.16 -3.16 -16.88
N LYS A 265 30.29 -2.15 -16.73
CA LYS A 265 30.00 -1.51 -15.44
C LYS A 265 29.43 -2.51 -14.44
N TRP A 266 28.53 -3.40 -14.89
CA TRP A 266 27.91 -4.41 -14.04
C TRP A 266 28.91 -5.43 -13.49
N GLU A 267 29.87 -5.88 -14.33
CA GLU A 267 30.95 -6.77 -13.89
C GLU A 267 31.86 -6.10 -12.86
N GLN A 268 32.19 -4.82 -13.04
CA GLN A 268 32.97 -4.06 -12.07
C GLN A 268 32.26 -3.87 -10.73
N LEU A 269 30.90 -3.68 -10.74
CA LEU A 269 30.10 -3.52 -9.55
C LEU A 269 29.84 -4.86 -8.81
N LYS A 270 29.95 -6.01 -9.50
CA LYS A 270 29.87 -7.34 -8.86
C LYS A 270 31.11 -7.72 -8.06
N GLN A 271 32.26 -7.11 -8.35
CA GLN A 271 33.53 -7.44 -7.71
C GLN A 271 33.77 -6.66 -6.40
N LYS A 272 32.89 -5.71 -6.06
CA LYS A 272 32.85 -4.98 -4.78
C LYS A 272 31.75 -5.52 -3.87
#